data_fc6917692d8e1b41eda744b6f75e634f
#
_entry.id   fc6917692d8e1b41eda744b6f75e634f
#
_cell.length_a   1.000
_cell.length_b   1.000
_cell.length_c   1.000
_cell.angle_alpha   90.00
_cell.angle_beta   90.00
_cell.angle_gamma   90.00
#
_symmetry.space_group_name_H-M   'P 1'
#
loop_
_entity.id
_entity.type
_entity.pdbx_description
1 polymer ?
#
loop_
_entity_poly.entity_id
_entity_poly.type
_entity_poly.pdbx_seq_one_letter_code
_entity_poly.pdbx_strand_id
1 'polypeptide(L)'
;MCKRLVASALTAAAVLILSSGILAQTSAPQGTTNAAAPDLTGVWRRSRKPPDNARRYTMHEISGTLTNQEPPMTPWGQGKYEAAKPNVGPRGVPISESNDPVTKCFPPGVPRIYIMRVGQPFEIMQIPGRVIMFFEYDHMVRQIFTDGRQHSEDITPSFMGDSIGKWEGDTLVVDTVGFNDKTWLDGEGLPHSDALHLVERIRRVSHEAMTIDFTIDDPKAYTKPWVAHNLFELKPGWNIVEVVCVDDNANFLGTEKMLESGK
;
A
#
# COMPACT_ATOMS: atom_id res chain seq x y z
N MET A 1 -40.07 101.91 8.48
CA MET A 1 -41.13 102.20 7.51
C MET A 1 -41.03 101.16 6.34
N CYS A 2 -42.21 100.68 5.95
CA CYS A 2 -42.59 99.93 4.76
C CYS A 2 -41.72 98.69 4.36
N LYS A 3 -42.24 97.52 4.64
CA LYS A 3 -43.15 96.65 3.87
C LYS A 3 -42.76 96.41 2.42
N ARG A 4 -42.49 95.21 2.08
CA ARG A 4 -43.20 94.46 1.01
C ARG A 4 -42.82 92.96 1.05
N LEU A 5 -43.88 92.15 1.19
CA LEU A 5 -43.91 90.72 0.97
C LEU A 5 -43.81 90.42 -0.54
N VAL A 6 -43.01 89.44 -0.91
CA VAL A 6 -43.18 88.74 -2.20
C VAL A 6 -43.15 87.27 -1.88
N ALA A 7 -44.26 86.63 -2.16
CA ALA A 7 -44.35 85.16 -2.14
C ALA A 7 -43.77 84.59 -3.40
N SER A 8 -42.94 83.63 -3.27
CA SER A 8 -42.49 82.80 -4.41
C SER A 8 -42.72 81.30 -4.16
N ALA A 9 -43.45 80.73 -5.07
CA ALA A 9 -43.85 79.34 -5.08
C ALA A 9 -42.69 78.41 -5.20
N LEU A 10 -42.63 77.45 -4.32
CA LEU A 10 -41.66 76.28 -4.47
C LEU A 10 -42.34 75.23 -5.34
N THR A 11 -41.77 75.04 -6.51
CA THR A 11 -41.99 73.84 -7.31
C THR A 11 -41.05 72.77 -6.83
N ALA A 12 -41.60 71.71 -6.23
CA ALA A 12 -40.85 70.51 -5.86
C ALA A 12 -40.62 69.60 -7.10
N ALA A 13 -39.37 69.49 -7.57
CA ALA A 13 -39.00 68.54 -8.54
C ALA A 13 -38.59 67.24 -7.79
N ALA A 14 -39.41 66.22 -7.92
CA ALA A 14 -39.05 64.87 -7.43
C ALA A 14 -38.08 64.26 -8.35
N VAL A 15 -36.82 64.09 -7.92
CA VAL A 15 -35.82 63.33 -8.61
C VAL A 15 -35.96 61.91 -8.15
N LEU A 16 -36.47 61.00 -9.03
CA LEU A 16 -36.49 59.55 -8.88
C LEU A 16 -35.04 59.04 -9.17
N ILE A 17 -34.30 58.73 -8.12
CA ILE A 17 -33.03 57.99 -8.25
C ILE A 17 -33.37 56.53 -8.38
N LEU A 18 -33.32 55.99 -9.60
CA LEU A 18 -33.28 54.57 -9.89
C LEU A 18 -31.93 54.00 -9.43
N SER A 19 -31.89 53.45 -8.23
CA SER A 19 -30.75 52.66 -7.77
C SER A 19 -30.79 51.30 -8.44
N SER A 20 -30.00 51.15 -9.51
CA SER A 20 -29.71 49.84 -10.12
C SER A 20 -28.91 49.02 -9.11
N GLY A 21 -29.62 48.16 -8.38
CA GLY A 21 -28.98 47.17 -7.55
C GLY A 21 -28.19 46.16 -8.44
N ILE A 22 -26.89 46.34 -8.49
CA ILE A 22 -26.00 45.29 -9.03
C ILE A 22 -26.05 44.14 -8.02
N LEU A 23 -26.87 43.14 -8.32
CA LEU A 23 -26.75 41.82 -7.68
C LEU A 23 -25.38 41.24 -8.06
N ALA A 24 -24.39 41.46 -7.23
CA ALA A 24 -23.15 40.67 -7.28
C ALA A 24 -23.54 39.22 -7.01
N GLN A 25 -23.66 38.42 -8.06
CA GLN A 25 -23.67 36.98 -7.95
C GLN A 25 -22.31 36.60 -7.39
N THR A 26 -22.24 36.40 -6.08
CA THR A 26 -21.16 35.61 -5.47
C THR A 26 -21.30 34.22 -6.04
N SER A 27 -20.52 33.91 -7.07
CA SER A 27 -20.25 32.53 -7.49
C SER A 27 -19.69 31.83 -6.24
N ALA A 28 -20.51 31.00 -5.62
CA ALA A 28 -20.00 30.04 -4.63
C ALA A 28 -18.81 29.33 -5.23
N PRO A 29 -17.72 29.12 -4.50
CA PRO A 29 -16.63 28.30 -5.01
C PRO A 29 -17.23 26.96 -5.40
N GLN A 30 -17.09 26.60 -6.68
CA GLN A 30 -17.41 25.25 -7.12
C GLN A 30 -16.53 24.32 -6.29
N GLY A 31 -17.13 23.71 -5.28
CA GLY A 31 -16.52 22.65 -4.55
C GLY A 31 -16.07 21.63 -5.58
N THR A 32 -14.78 21.41 -5.68
CA THR A 32 -14.24 20.23 -6.35
C THR A 32 -15.00 19.06 -5.75
N THR A 33 -15.86 18.44 -6.54
CA THR A 33 -16.45 17.16 -6.16
C THR A 33 -15.28 16.23 -5.98
N ASN A 34 -14.84 16.02 -4.75
CA ASN A 34 -13.95 14.93 -4.42
C ASN A 34 -14.70 13.68 -4.84
N ALA A 35 -14.35 13.13 -6.00
CA ALA A 35 -14.81 11.81 -6.37
C ALA A 35 -14.50 10.91 -5.18
N ALA A 36 -15.50 10.16 -4.72
CA ALA A 36 -15.31 9.25 -3.61
C ALA A 36 -14.11 8.37 -3.92
N ALA A 37 -13.23 8.19 -2.93
CA ALA A 37 -12.07 7.31 -3.09
C ALA A 37 -12.52 5.94 -3.60
N PRO A 38 -11.82 5.33 -4.56
CA PRO A 38 -12.19 4.02 -5.08
C PRO A 38 -12.30 2.99 -3.96
N ASP A 39 -13.26 2.10 -4.08
CA ASP A 39 -13.49 1.03 -3.13
C ASP A 39 -12.49 -0.11 -3.36
N LEU A 40 -11.55 -0.30 -2.43
CA LEU A 40 -10.61 -1.43 -2.39
C LEU A 40 -11.08 -2.53 -1.44
N THR A 41 -12.22 -2.36 -0.75
CA THR A 41 -12.72 -3.29 0.27
C THR A 41 -12.92 -4.69 -0.29
N GLY A 42 -12.58 -5.69 0.51
CA GLY A 42 -12.76 -7.10 0.18
C GLY A 42 -11.54 -7.96 0.48
N VAL A 43 -11.69 -9.26 0.25
CA VAL A 43 -10.62 -10.24 0.42
C VAL A 43 -9.88 -10.40 -0.90
N TRP A 44 -8.59 -10.19 -0.87
CA TRP A 44 -7.70 -10.21 -2.01
C TRP A 44 -6.66 -11.32 -1.87
N ARG A 45 -6.29 -11.91 -2.98
CA ARG A 45 -5.23 -12.89 -3.07
C ARG A 45 -4.33 -12.60 -4.26
N ARG A 46 -3.03 -12.83 -4.12
CA ARG A 46 -2.11 -12.71 -5.26
C ARG A 46 -2.58 -13.56 -6.44
N SER A 47 -2.72 -12.94 -7.59
CA SER A 47 -3.07 -13.64 -8.83
C SER A 47 -1.88 -14.40 -9.39
N ARG A 48 -2.17 -15.56 -9.96
CA ARG A 48 -1.22 -16.34 -10.74
C ARG A 48 -1.34 -16.09 -12.25
N LYS A 49 -2.36 -15.34 -12.67
CA LYS A 49 -2.64 -15.08 -14.08
C LYS A 49 -2.54 -13.57 -14.31
N PRO A 50 -1.65 -13.09 -15.22
CA PRO A 50 -1.69 -11.70 -15.61
C PRO A 50 -3.05 -11.42 -16.28
N PRO A 51 -3.65 -10.24 -16.09
CA PRO A 51 -4.79 -9.83 -16.89
C PRO A 51 -4.36 -9.75 -18.37
N ASP A 52 -5.27 -10.04 -19.29
CA ASP A 52 -5.01 -10.18 -20.74
C ASP A 52 -4.23 -9.02 -21.38
N ASN A 53 -4.22 -7.85 -20.76
CA ASN A 53 -3.55 -6.64 -21.24
C ASN A 53 -2.35 -6.19 -20.37
N ALA A 54 -1.98 -6.94 -19.35
CA ALA A 54 -0.95 -6.53 -18.39
C ALA A 54 0.36 -7.30 -18.57
N ARG A 55 1.00 -7.13 -19.74
CA ARG A 55 2.30 -7.76 -20.07
C ARG A 55 3.44 -7.46 -19.06
N ARG A 56 3.28 -6.43 -18.24
CA ARG A 56 4.28 -6.06 -17.22
C ARG A 56 4.15 -6.85 -15.92
N TYR A 57 2.96 -7.45 -15.69
CA TYR A 57 2.74 -8.28 -14.50
C TYR A 57 3.17 -9.69 -14.82
N THR A 58 4.38 -10.01 -14.48
CA THR A 58 4.91 -11.35 -14.70
C THR A 58 4.46 -12.27 -13.58
N MET A 59 4.03 -13.44 -14.01
CA MET A 59 3.77 -14.51 -13.06
C MET A 59 5.07 -15.15 -12.65
N HIS A 60 5.31 -15.15 -11.36
CA HIS A 60 6.23 -16.10 -10.80
C HIS A 60 5.46 -17.37 -10.47
N GLU A 61 5.82 -18.44 -11.12
CA GLU A 61 5.32 -19.78 -10.81
C GLU A 61 5.68 -20.18 -9.38
N ILE A 62 6.72 -19.54 -8.85
CA ILE A 62 7.24 -19.78 -7.50
C ILE A 62 6.58 -18.77 -6.56
N SER A 63 5.83 -19.29 -5.60
CA SER A 63 5.22 -18.44 -4.58
C SER A 63 6.30 -17.79 -3.72
N GLY A 64 6.10 -16.51 -3.43
CA GLY A 64 6.97 -15.77 -2.53
C GLY A 64 8.04 -14.94 -3.19
N THR A 65 8.10 -14.86 -4.54
CA THR A 65 9.03 -13.96 -5.25
C THR A 65 8.39 -12.62 -5.56
N LEU A 66 9.13 -11.55 -5.37
CA LEU A 66 8.65 -10.18 -5.58
C LEU A 66 8.79 -9.74 -7.05
N THR A 67 9.88 -10.11 -7.69
CA THR A 67 10.21 -9.76 -9.07
C THR A 67 10.89 -10.92 -9.79
N ASN A 68 10.80 -10.96 -11.13
CA ASN A 68 11.54 -11.89 -11.99
C ASN A 68 12.81 -11.27 -12.59
N GLN A 69 13.07 -10.01 -12.23
CA GLN A 69 14.27 -9.31 -12.69
C GLN A 69 15.24 -9.22 -11.52
N GLU A 70 16.51 -9.40 -11.81
CA GLU A 70 17.56 -9.18 -10.82
C GLU A 70 17.64 -7.69 -10.48
N PRO A 71 17.38 -7.29 -9.22
CA PRO A 71 17.46 -5.89 -8.83
C PRO A 71 18.92 -5.39 -8.87
N PRO A 72 19.13 -4.08 -9.07
CA PRO A 72 20.46 -3.49 -9.17
C PRO A 72 21.14 -3.37 -7.78
N MET A 73 21.64 -4.47 -7.25
CA MET A 73 22.22 -4.53 -5.90
C MET A 73 23.54 -3.77 -5.77
N THR A 74 23.78 -3.22 -4.59
CA THR A 74 25.11 -2.78 -4.16
C THR A 74 25.97 -3.99 -3.80
N PRO A 75 27.30 -3.85 -3.61
CA PRO A 75 28.13 -4.93 -3.08
C PRO A 75 27.65 -5.47 -1.72
N TRP A 76 27.10 -4.61 -0.85
CA TRP A 76 26.49 -5.01 0.42
C TRP A 76 25.22 -5.82 0.20
N GLY A 77 24.33 -5.34 -0.68
CA GLY A 77 23.09 -6.05 -1.05
C GLY A 77 23.38 -7.42 -1.65
N GLN A 78 24.33 -7.48 -2.58
CA GLN A 78 24.76 -8.72 -3.21
C GLN A 78 25.30 -9.72 -2.20
N GLY A 79 26.18 -9.28 -1.29
CA GLY A 79 26.71 -10.15 -0.24
C GLY A 79 25.63 -10.69 0.70
N LYS A 80 24.61 -9.89 1.04
CA LYS A 80 23.45 -10.34 1.81
C LYS A 80 22.61 -11.36 1.04
N TYR A 81 22.36 -11.10 -0.25
CA TYR A 81 21.61 -11.99 -1.11
C TYR A 81 22.30 -13.35 -1.27
N GLU A 82 23.62 -13.36 -1.47
CA GLU A 82 24.41 -14.58 -1.59
C GLU A 82 24.46 -15.40 -0.28
N ALA A 83 24.49 -14.72 0.86
CA ALA A 83 24.45 -15.35 2.17
C ALA A 83 23.06 -15.89 2.56
N ALA A 84 22.02 -15.47 1.87
CA ALA A 84 20.67 -15.97 2.07
C ALA A 84 20.55 -17.43 1.59
N LYS A 85 19.93 -18.27 2.43
CA LYS A 85 19.58 -19.65 2.13
C LYS A 85 18.05 -19.76 2.11
N PRO A 86 17.40 -19.36 1.01
CA PRO A 86 15.95 -19.46 0.89
C PRO A 86 15.51 -20.92 0.85
N ASN A 87 14.28 -21.19 1.28
CA ASN A 87 13.67 -22.52 1.13
C ASN A 87 12.79 -22.62 -0.13
N VAL A 88 12.83 -21.61 -0.99
CA VAL A 88 12.11 -21.55 -2.27
C VAL A 88 13.00 -21.00 -3.36
N GLY A 89 12.58 -21.19 -4.61
CA GLY A 89 13.29 -20.67 -5.77
C GLY A 89 14.51 -21.49 -6.19
N PRO A 90 15.25 -21.02 -7.21
CA PRO A 90 16.38 -21.78 -7.80
C PRO A 90 17.55 -22.06 -6.84
N ARG A 91 17.66 -21.24 -5.78
CA ARG A 91 18.68 -21.38 -4.72
C ARG A 91 18.13 -22.07 -3.47
N GLY A 92 16.93 -22.69 -3.59
CA GLY A 92 16.23 -23.29 -2.47
C GLY A 92 17.04 -24.39 -1.79
N VAL A 93 17.06 -24.32 -0.45
CA VAL A 93 17.63 -25.37 0.41
C VAL A 93 16.53 -26.01 1.24
N PRO A 94 16.74 -27.21 1.82
CA PRO A 94 15.82 -27.77 2.80
C PRO A 94 15.47 -26.75 3.91
N ILE A 95 14.26 -26.79 4.41
CA ILE A 95 13.80 -25.82 5.43
C ILE A 95 14.66 -25.87 6.69
N SER A 96 15.19 -27.04 7.03
CA SER A 96 16.11 -27.25 8.15
C SER A 96 17.44 -26.49 8.02
N GLU A 97 17.86 -26.21 6.77
CA GLU A 97 19.09 -25.49 6.45
C GLU A 97 18.85 -24.02 6.15
N SER A 98 17.58 -23.62 6.02
CA SER A 98 17.21 -22.25 5.66
C SER A 98 17.54 -21.28 6.78
N ASN A 99 18.06 -20.11 6.40
CA ASN A 99 18.21 -18.97 7.30
C ASN A 99 17.14 -17.90 7.06
N ASP A 100 16.10 -18.23 6.32
CA ASP A 100 14.96 -17.36 6.11
C ASP A 100 14.28 -17.04 7.46
N PRO A 101 14.17 -15.75 7.85
CA PRO A 101 13.53 -15.38 9.12
C PRO A 101 12.10 -15.91 9.27
N VAL A 102 11.35 -15.99 8.17
CA VAL A 102 9.96 -16.48 8.19
C VAL A 102 9.88 -17.97 8.55
N THR A 103 10.88 -18.78 8.22
CA THR A 103 10.91 -20.19 8.68
C THR A 103 11.06 -20.33 10.20
N LYS A 104 11.41 -19.25 10.87
CA LYS A 104 11.50 -19.13 12.33
C LYS A 104 10.37 -18.29 12.92
N CYS A 105 9.30 -18.10 12.16
CA CYS A 105 8.12 -17.31 12.53
C CYS A 105 8.40 -15.85 12.86
N PHE A 106 9.46 -15.25 12.28
CA PHE A 106 9.54 -13.81 12.25
C PHE A 106 8.48 -13.24 11.30
N PRO A 107 7.89 -12.08 11.63
CA PRO A 107 6.98 -11.42 10.71
C PRO A 107 7.61 -11.19 9.34
N PRO A 108 6.90 -11.48 8.24
CA PRO A 108 7.46 -11.28 6.90
C PRO A 108 7.69 -9.81 6.53
N GLY A 109 6.95 -8.88 7.15
CA GLY A 109 6.99 -7.47 6.79
C GLY A 109 6.38 -7.18 5.41
N VAL A 110 6.35 -5.90 5.03
CA VAL A 110 5.99 -5.48 3.67
C VAL A 110 7.25 -5.25 2.83
N PRO A 111 7.25 -5.58 1.53
CA PRO A 111 6.13 -6.08 0.72
C PRO A 111 5.88 -7.58 0.81
N ARG A 112 6.73 -8.35 1.48
CA ARG A 112 6.72 -9.81 1.47
C ARG A 112 5.40 -10.43 1.90
N ILE A 113 4.70 -9.83 2.88
CA ILE A 113 3.44 -10.37 3.40
C ILE A 113 2.35 -10.50 2.32
N TYR A 114 2.37 -9.66 1.28
CA TYR A 114 1.42 -9.74 0.18
C TYR A 114 1.65 -10.94 -0.75
N ILE A 115 2.89 -11.43 -0.76
CA ILE A 115 3.36 -12.42 -1.72
C ILE A 115 3.78 -13.73 -1.04
N MET A 116 3.43 -13.87 0.23
CA MET A 116 3.63 -15.12 0.96
C MET A 116 3.06 -16.30 0.19
N ARG A 117 3.38 -17.51 0.60
CA ARG A 117 3.00 -18.76 -0.08
C ARG A 117 1.65 -18.68 -0.78
N VAL A 118 1.55 -19.43 -1.85
CA VAL A 118 0.34 -19.49 -2.66
C VAL A 118 -0.92 -19.64 -1.81
N GLY A 119 -1.73 -18.61 -1.81
CA GLY A 119 -3.06 -18.70 -1.29
C GLY A 119 -3.35 -17.98 0.00
N GLN A 120 -2.37 -17.37 0.63
CA GLN A 120 -2.68 -16.56 1.81
C GLN A 120 -3.30 -15.23 1.38
N PRO A 121 -4.61 -15.05 1.64
CA PRO A 121 -5.31 -13.82 1.31
C PRO A 121 -5.08 -12.75 2.36
N PHE A 122 -5.52 -11.55 2.01
CA PHE A 122 -5.68 -10.45 2.96
C PHE A 122 -6.96 -9.70 2.69
N GLU A 123 -7.54 -9.14 3.71
CA GLU A 123 -8.73 -8.30 3.63
C GLU A 123 -8.35 -6.83 3.70
N ILE A 124 -8.94 -6.01 2.82
CA ILE A 124 -8.85 -4.56 2.89
C ILE A 124 -10.15 -4.02 3.44
N MET A 125 -10.05 -3.17 4.46
CA MET A 125 -11.14 -2.42 5.06
C MET A 125 -10.84 -0.93 4.99
N GLN A 126 -11.73 -0.16 4.37
CA GLN A 126 -11.62 1.30 4.29
C GLN A 126 -12.54 1.93 5.34
N ILE A 127 -11.94 2.70 6.23
CA ILE A 127 -12.67 3.49 7.23
C ILE A 127 -12.22 4.96 7.12
N PRO A 128 -12.99 5.92 7.65
CA PRO A 128 -12.58 7.33 7.60
C PRO A 128 -11.17 7.54 8.16
N GLY A 129 -10.30 8.14 7.34
CA GLY A 129 -8.92 8.48 7.71
C GLY A 129 -7.92 7.33 7.75
N ARG A 130 -8.30 6.11 7.39
CA ARG A 130 -7.35 4.99 7.28
C ARG A 130 -7.83 3.83 6.43
N VAL A 131 -6.88 3.09 5.89
CA VAL A 131 -7.08 1.77 5.30
C VAL A 131 -6.45 0.75 6.23
N ILE A 132 -7.18 -0.31 6.55
CA ILE A 132 -6.70 -1.43 7.35
C ILE A 132 -6.56 -2.62 6.43
N MET A 133 -5.43 -3.30 6.52
CA MET A 133 -5.18 -4.57 5.85
C MET A 133 -5.01 -5.65 6.91
N PHE A 134 -5.84 -6.68 6.82
CA PHE A 134 -5.82 -7.83 7.71
C PHE A 134 -5.35 -9.05 6.92
N PHE A 135 -4.17 -9.54 7.26
CA PHE A 135 -3.53 -10.67 6.59
C PHE A 135 -3.85 -11.97 7.29
N GLU A 136 -4.13 -13.03 6.51
CA GLU A 136 -4.37 -14.36 7.04
C GLU A 136 -3.14 -14.92 7.77
N TYR A 137 -1.94 -14.64 7.26
CA TYR A 137 -0.70 -15.05 7.90
C TYR A 137 -0.52 -14.39 9.27
N ASP A 138 -0.50 -15.20 10.33
CA ASP A 138 -0.37 -14.78 11.74
C ASP A 138 -1.34 -13.68 12.16
N HIS A 139 -2.48 -13.53 11.46
CA HIS A 139 -3.46 -12.46 11.68
C HIS A 139 -2.85 -11.05 11.80
N MET A 140 -1.82 -10.81 10.99
CA MET A 140 -1.13 -9.54 11.02
C MET A 140 -2.02 -8.41 10.51
N VAL A 141 -1.93 -7.27 11.17
CA VAL A 141 -2.68 -6.07 10.81
C VAL A 141 -1.73 -4.97 10.39
N ARG A 142 -2.01 -4.34 9.24
CA ARG A 142 -1.35 -3.12 8.80
C ARG A 142 -2.34 -1.97 8.77
N GLN A 143 -1.93 -0.82 9.28
CA GLN A 143 -2.70 0.42 9.21
C GLN A 143 -1.99 1.40 8.28
N ILE A 144 -2.74 1.97 7.34
CA ILE A 144 -2.29 3.02 6.45
C ILE A 144 -3.13 4.25 6.75
N PHE A 145 -2.52 5.31 7.26
CA PHE A 145 -3.23 6.53 7.63
C PHE A 145 -3.45 7.41 6.40
N THR A 146 -4.70 7.76 6.13
CA THR A 146 -5.11 8.58 4.97
C THR A 146 -5.75 9.89 5.39
N ASP A 147 -5.49 10.34 6.61
CA ASP A 147 -6.02 11.56 7.21
C ASP A 147 -5.13 12.80 6.97
N GLY A 148 -4.10 12.67 6.14
CA GLY A 148 -3.21 13.76 5.77
C GLY A 148 -2.06 14.01 6.74
N ARG A 149 -1.88 13.13 7.73
CA ARG A 149 -0.71 13.23 8.64
C ARG A 149 0.61 12.99 7.91
N GLN A 150 1.69 13.44 8.53
CA GLN A 150 3.04 13.09 8.15
C GLN A 150 3.51 11.87 8.94
N HIS A 151 4.62 11.27 8.53
CA HIS A 151 5.31 10.26 9.35
C HIS A 151 5.68 10.83 10.72
N SER A 152 5.68 9.95 11.74
CA SER A 152 6.13 10.34 13.08
C SER A 152 7.61 10.70 13.06
N GLU A 153 8.02 11.69 13.87
CA GLU A 153 9.43 12.01 14.06
C GLU A 153 10.16 10.92 14.88
N ASP A 154 9.42 10.21 15.74
CA ASP A 154 9.94 9.17 16.64
C ASP A 154 9.42 7.79 16.20
N ILE A 155 9.80 7.33 14.99
CA ILE A 155 9.40 6.01 14.50
C ILE A 155 10.22 4.92 15.21
N THR A 156 9.54 4.03 15.90
CA THR A 156 10.14 2.76 16.33
C THR A 156 10.20 1.79 15.17
N PRO A 157 11.39 1.36 14.71
CA PRO A 157 11.52 0.44 13.57
C PRO A 157 10.74 -0.85 13.77
N SER A 158 9.96 -1.23 12.76
CA SER A 158 9.09 -2.41 12.80
C SER A 158 9.17 -3.22 11.50
N PHE A 159 8.54 -4.39 11.46
CA PHE A 159 8.43 -5.20 10.25
C PHE A 159 7.49 -4.59 9.20
N MET A 160 6.48 -3.84 9.64
CA MET A 160 5.48 -3.22 8.76
C MET A 160 5.79 -1.77 8.41
N GLY A 161 6.77 -1.15 9.12
CA GLY A 161 7.06 0.28 9.01
C GLY A 161 5.93 1.16 9.53
N ASP A 162 6.06 2.46 9.31
CA ASP A 162 5.05 3.49 9.49
C ASP A 162 4.50 3.88 8.11
N SER A 163 3.18 3.73 7.91
CA SER A 163 2.55 3.88 6.59
C SER A 163 1.57 5.02 6.58
N ILE A 164 1.79 5.98 5.68
CA ILE A 164 0.83 7.03 5.34
C ILE A 164 0.35 6.84 3.90
N GLY A 165 -0.90 7.22 3.62
CA GLY A 165 -1.50 7.04 2.32
C GLY A 165 -2.16 8.31 1.80
N LYS A 166 -2.11 8.50 0.49
CA LYS A 166 -2.77 9.58 -0.22
C LYS A 166 -3.45 9.05 -1.47
N TRP A 167 -4.67 9.49 -1.70
CA TRP A 167 -5.37 9.20 -2.95
C TRP A 167 -4.91 10.13 -4.07
N GLU A 168 -4.45 9.56 -5.17
CA GLU A 168 -4.15 10.23 -6.42
C GLU A 168 -5.09 9.71 -7.51
N GLY A 169 -6.22 10.35 -7.67
CA GLY A 169 -7.28 9.88 -8.56
C GLY A 169 -7.83 8.53 -8.10
N ASP A 170 -7.62 7.49 -8.89
CA ASP A 170 -8.07 6.12 -8.63
C ASP A 170 -7.02 5.23 -7.93
N THR A 171 -5.91 5.81 -7.52
CA THR A 171 -4.76 5.10 -6.97
C THR A 171 -4.49 5.55 -5.54
N LEU A 172 -4.43 4.60 -4.61
CA LEU A 172 -3.90 4.84 -3.27
C LEU A 172 -2.36 4.74 -3.33
N VAL A 173 -1.69 5.84 -3.10
CA VAL A 173 -0.23 5.90 -2.97
C VAL A 173 0.10 5.81 -1.49
N VAL A 174 0.84 4.77 -1.12
CA VAL A 174 1.26 4.51 0.26
C VAL A 174 2.76 4.73 0.36
N ASP A 175 3.16 5.57 1.27
CA ASP A 175 4.54 5.85 1.63
C ASP A 175 4.85 5.17 2.96
N THR A 176 5.95 4.41 3.02
CA THR A 176 6.30 3.62 4.22
C THR A 176 7.79 3.70 4.50
N VAL A 177 8.10 4.08 5.72
CA VAL A 177 9.46 4.19 6.27
C VAL A 177 9.53 3.51 7.64
N GLY A 178 10.70 3.51 8.29
CA GLY A 178 10.85 2.98 9.64
C GLY A 178 10.80 1.45 9.70
N PHE A 179 11.41 0.80 8.73
CA PHE A 179 11.59 -0.65 8.74
C PHE A 179 12.75 -1.06 9.66
N ASN A 180 12.62 -2.24 10.29
CA ASN A 180 13.79 -2.94 10.82
C ASN A 180 14.44 -3.78 9.70
N ASP A 181 15.67 -4.25 9.90
CA ASP A 181 16.45 -5.03 8.93
C ASP A 181 16.37 -6.56 9.15
N LYS A 182 15.29 -7.04 9.78
CA LYS A 182 15.19 -8.43 10.31
C LYS A 182 14.48 -9.40 9.38
N THR A 183 14.12 -8.98 8.16
CA THR A 183 13.42 -9.82 7.19
C THR A 183 13.98 -9.64 5.79
N TRP A 184 13.39 -10.31 4.81
CA TRP A 184 13.69 -10.17 3.39
C TRP A 184 12.50 -9.55 2.66
N LEU A 185 12.75 -8.93 1.51
CA LEU A 185 11.67 -8.39 0.67
C LEU A 185 10.82 -9.49 0.02
N ASP A 186 11.38 -10.70 -0.11
CA ASP A 186 10.68 -11.85 -0.70
C ASP A 186 11.20 -13.19 -0.15
N GLY A 187 10.65 -14.28 -0.68
CA GLY A 187 11.05 -15.65 -0.28
C GLY A 187 12.37 -16.12 -0.85
N GLU A 188 12.96 -15.43 -1.83
CA GLU A 188 14.23 -15.80 -2.45
C GLU A 188 15.44 -15.12 -1.80
N GLY A 189 15.20 -14.29 -0.78
CA GLY A 189 16.28 -13.70 0.00
C GLY A 189 16.71 -12.31 -0.46
N LEU A 190 15.86 -11.58 -1.20
CA LEU A 190 16.14 -10.19 -1.54
C LEU A 190 16.30 -9.35 -0.26
N PRO A 191 17.47 -8.73 -0.05
CA PRO A 191 17.75 -8.02 1.18
C PRO A 191 17.10 -6.64 1.21
N HIS A 192 16.94 -6.10 2.40
CA HIS A 192 16.78 -4.69 2.66
C HIS A 192 17.52 -4.28 3.93
N SER A 193 17.65 -3.00 4.16
CA SER A 193 18.20 -2.43 5.37
C SER A 193 17.15 -1.62 6.14
N ASP A 194 17.55 -1.01 7.23
CA ASP A 194 16.77 -0.03 7.98
C ASP A 194 16.58 1.31 7.23
N ALA A 195 17.31 1.52 6.13
CA ALA A 195 17.13 2.67 5.24
C ALA A 195 16.06 2.44 4.17
N LEU A 196 15.35 1.31 4.18
CA LEU A 196 14.30 1.04 3.21
C LEU A 196 13.20 2.11 3.26
N HIS A 197 12.93 2.69 2.09
CA HIS A 197 11.77 3.48 1.79
C HIS A 197 10.94 2.72 0.74
N LEU A 198 9.71 2.41 1.08
CA LEU A 198 8.80 1.67 0.22
C LEU A 198 7.63 2.55 -0.19
N VAL A 199 7.45 2.72 -1.51
CA VAL A 199 6.26 3.37 -2.05
C VAL A 199 5.41 2.34 -2.79
N GLU A 200 4.14 2.26 -2.41
CA GLU A 200 3.18 1.34 -3.03
C GLU A 200 2.12 2.15 -3.79
N ARG A 201 1.82 1.72 -5.00
CA ARG A 201 0.72 2.27 -5.79
C ARG A 201 -0.35 1.20 -5.95
N ILE A 202 -1.40 1.34 -5.17
CA ILE A 202 -2.50 0.36 -5.08
C ILE A 202 -3.66 0.87 -5.93
N ARG A 203 -4.04 0.10 -6.93
CA ARG A 203 -5.10 0.47 -7.85
C ARG A 203 -6.01 -0.69 -8.19
N ARG A 204 -7.31 -0.51 -8.02
CA ARG A 204 -8.31 -1.45 -8.52
C ARG A 204 -8.50 -1.21 -10.02
N VAL A 205 -8.03 -2.15 -10.84
CA VAL A 205 -8.04 -2.03 -12.31
C VAL A 205 -9.31 -2.60 -12.95
N SER A 206 -10.04 -3.43 -12.22
CA SER A 206 -11.38 -3.93 -12.56
C SER A 206 -12.13 -4.32 -11.29
N HIS A 207 -13.38 -4.76 -11.43
CA HIS A 207 -14.15 -5.26 -10.28
C HIS A 207 -13.41 -6.39 -9.54
N GLU A 208 -12.71 -7.25 -10.27
CA GLU A 208 -12.09 -8.47 -9.75
C GLU A 208 -10.56 -8.39 -9.62
N ALA A 209 -9.95 -7.29 -10.05
CA ALA A 209 -8.49 -7.19 -10.11
C ALA A 209 -7.96 -5.88 -9.53
N MET A 210 -6.88 -6.01 -8.78
CA MET A 210 -6.13 -4.92 -8.18
C MET A 210 -4.65 -5.10 -8.48
N THR A 211 -3.96 -4.02 -8.81
CA THR A 211 -2.50 -4.00 -8.95
C THR A 211 -1.86 -3.29 -7.77
N ILE A 212 -0.70 -3.78 -7.36
CA ILE A 212 0.20 -3.08 -6.44
C ILE A 212 1.57 -3.02 -7.10
N ASP A 213 2.02 -1.81 -7.39
CA ASP A 213 3.37 -1.53 -7.83
C ASP A 213 4.19 -1.11 -6.60
N PHE A 214 5.22 -1.88 -6.28
CA PHE A 214 6.14 -1.62 -5.17
C PHE A 214 7.39 -0.94 -5.71
N THR A 215 7.64 0.30 -5.31
CA THR A 215 8.92 0.97 -5.53
C THR A 215 9.78 0.77 -4.29
N ILE A 216 10.88 0.07 -4.47
CA ILE A 216 11.86 -0.21 -3.43
C ILE A 216 13.02 0.78 -3.59
N ASP A 217 13.22 1.63 -2.60
CA ASP A 217 14.33 2.57 -2.50
C ASP A 217 15.11 2.30 -1.21
N ASP A 218 16.24 1.64 -1.33
CA ASP A 218 17.14 1.33 -0.22
C ASP A 218 18.58 1.52 -0.71
N PRO A 219 19.17 2.69 -0.49
CA PRO A 219 20.49 3.03 -1.04
C PRO A 219 21.63 2.18 -0.47
N LYS A 220 21.42 1.49 0.64
CA LYS A 220 22.37 0.54 1.19
C LYS A 220 22.34 -0.80 0.45
N ALA A 221 21.14 -1.24 0.06
CA ALA A 221 20.94 -2.53 -0.60
C ALA A 221 21.01 -2.42 -2.13
N TYR A 222 20.56 -1.31 -2.73
CA TYR A 222 20.41 -1.13 -4.17
C TYR A 222 21.05 0.15 -4.66
N THR A 223 21.63 0.11 -5.86
CA THR A 223 22.32 1.26 -6.47
C THR A 223 21.38 2.32 -7.03
N LYS A 224 20.09 1.98 -7.19
CA LYS A 224 19.00 2.87 -7.60
C LYS A 224 17.66 2.24 -7.20
N PRO A 225 16.61 3.05 -7.06
CA PRO A 225 15.26 2.53 -6.89
C PRO A 225 14.83 1.60 -8.03
N TRP A 226 14.03 0.59 -7.70
CA TRP A 226 13.47 -0.35 -8.67
C TRP A 226 12.01 -0.68 -8.35
N VAL A 227 11.27 -1.21 -9.31
CA VAL A 227 9.83 -1.44 -9.18
C VAL A 227 9.50 -2.90 -9.42
N ALA A 228 8.68 -3.45 -8.54
CA ALA A 228 8.04 -4.76 -8.69
C ALA A 228 6.54 -4.59 -8.93
N HIS A 229 6.01 -5.31 -9.91
CA HIS A 229 4.60 -5.25 -10.29
C HIS A 229 3.88 -6.52 -9.88
N ASN A 230 2.82 -6.39 -9.07
CA ASN A 230 2.04 -7.53 -8.60
C ASN A 230 0.55 -7.34 -8.84
N LEU A 231 -0.12 -8.44 -9.16
CA LEU A 231 -1.55 -8.49 -9.44
C LEU A 231 -2.25 -9.30 -8.37
N PHE A 232 -3.44 -8.83 -7.98
CA PHE A 232 -4.29 -9.47 -6.98
C PHE A 232 -5.69 -9.66 -7.53
N GLU A 233 -6.33 -10.76 -7.16
CA GLU A 233 -7.68 -11.12 -7.49
C GLU A 233 -8.59 -10.97 -6.29
N LEU A 234 -9.75 -10.35 -6.48
CA LEU A 234 -10.82 -10.36 -5.48
C LEU A 234 -11.36 -11.78 -5.31
N LYS A 235 -11.61 -12.16 -4.06
CA LYS A 235 -12.16 -13.46 -3.69
C LYS A 235 -13.51 -13.29 -2.98
N PRO A 236 -14.60 -13.07 -3.74
CA PRO A 236 -15.93 -12.88 -3.14
C PRO A 236 -16.33 -14.09 -2.29
N GLY A 237 -16.86 -13.83 -1.12
CA GLY A 237 -17.31 -14.87 -0.19
C GLY A 237 -16.21 -15.61 0.56
N TRP A 238 -14.95 -15.23 0.39
CA TRP A 238 -13.87 -15.74 1.22
C TRP A 238 -13.83 -14.99 2.55
N ASN A 239 -13.42 -15.71 3.59
CA ASN A 239 -13.10 -15.15 4.89
C ASN A 239 -11.63 -15.40 5.19
N ILE A 240 -11.03 -14.52 5.98
CA ILE A 240 -9.72 -14.75 6.57
C ILE A 240 -9.88 -15.83 7.64
N VAL A 241 -9.11 -16.90 7.54
CA VAL A 241 -9.08 -17.99 8.51
C VAL A 241 -7.84 -17.90 9.38
N GLU A 242 -7.80 -18.65 10.45
CA GLU A 242 -6.67 -18.69 11.35
C GLU A 242 -5.52 -19.48 10.70
N VAL A 243 -4.38 -18.80 10.51
CA VAL A 243 -3.12 -19.40 10.09
C VAL A 243 -2.03 -18.91 11.03
N VAL A 244 -1.44 -19.83 11.78
CA VAL A 244 -0.42 -19.52 12.78
C VAL A 244 0.90 -20.17 12.36
N CYS A 245 1.93 -19.37 12.17
CA CYS A 245 3.21 -19.82 11.65
C CYS A 245 3.83 -20.96 12.46
N VAL A 246 3.72 -20.94 13.78
CA VAL A 246 4.28 -21.98 14.65
C VAL A 246 3.64 -23.35 14.37
N ASP A 247 2.32 -23.39 14.17
CA ASP A 247 1.60 -24.61 13.87
C ASP A 247 1.94 -25.12 12.45
N ASP A 248 2.01 -24.23 11.47
CA ASP A 248 2.40 -24.56 10.12
C ASP A 248 3.81 -25.15 10.07
N ASN A 249 4.77 -24.54 10.75
CA ASN A 249 6.12 -25.03 10.81
C ASN A 249 6.25 -26.35 11.57
N ALA A 250 5.51 -26.52 12.66
CA ALA A 250 5.49 -27.78 13.41
C ALA A 250 4.96 -28.93 12.54
N ASN A 251 3.88 -28.68 11.80
CA ASN A 251 3.30 -29.66 10.90
C ASN A 251 4.24 -29.98 9.72
N PHE A 252 4.88 -28.95 9.15
CA PHE A 252 5.81 -29.11 8.06
C PHE A 252 7.08 -29.90 8.46
N LEU A 253 7.71 -29.51 9.58
CA LEU A 253 8.87 -30.23 10.14
C LEU A 253 8.51 -31.65 10.57
N GLY A 254 7.30 -31.87 11.05
CA GLY A 254 6.79 -33.21 11.35
C GLY A 254 6.68 -34.08 10.09
N THR A 255 6.19 -33.48 9.00
CA THR A 255 6.04 -34.17 7.71
C THR A 255 7.40 -34.48 7.08
N GLU A 256 8.38 -33.55 7.12
CA GLU A 256 9.76 -33.81 6.66
C GLU A 256 10.38 -34.99 7.42
N LYS A 257 10.30 -34.99 8.75
CA LYS A 257 10.81 -36.10 9.58
C LYS A 257 10.14 -37.44 9.25
N MET A 258 8.83 -37.42 8.95
CA MET A 258 8.11 -38.64 8.54
C MET A 258 8.59 -39.13 7.18
N LEU A 259 8.84 -38.24 6.21
CA LEU A 259 9.36 -38.59 4.89
C LEU A 259 10.79 -39.14 4.98
N GLU A 260 11.65 -38.52 5.79
CA GLU A 260 13.01 -38.99 6.04
C GLU A 260 13.07 -40.33 6.77
N SER A 261 12.09 -40.56 7.66
CA SER A 261 12.01 -41.83 8.41
C SER A 261 11.43 -43.01 7.62
N GLY A 262 10.96 -42.79 6.39
CA GLY A 262 10.40 -43.83 5.52
C GLY A 262 9.11 -44.48 6.05
N LYS A 263 8.35 -43.78 6.91
CA LYS A 263 7.08 -44.25 7.50
C LYS A 263 5.89 -43.55 6.88
#